data_a0003de9dcff640eb4d51d9cc9941852
#
_entry.id   a0003de9dcff640eb4d51d9cc9941852
#
_cell.length_a   1.000
_cell.length_b   1.000
_cell.length_c   1.000
_cell.angle_alpha   90.00
_cell.angle_beta   90.00
_cell.angle_gamma   90.00
#
_symmetry.space_group_name_H-M   'P 1'
#
loop_
_entity.id
_entity.type
_entity.pdbx_description
1 polymer ?
#
loop_
_entity_poly.entity_id
_entity_poly.type
_entity_poly.pdbx_seq_one_letter_code
_entity_poly.pdbx_strand_id
1 'polypeptide(L)'
;KMMEILNTEPVNKYIKQHCQRPVDINDDSDIEKAIREGADTVYHPVGTCKMGSDSEAVVDKRLKVHKVKGLRVVDASIMPTLIGGNTNAPTIMIGEKASDMILEDWGGPR
;
A
#
# COMPACT_ATOMS: atom_id res chain seq x y z
N LYS A 1 9.17 1.02 -21.43
CA LYS A 1 9.13 2.47 -21.09
C LYS A 1 10.30 2.87 -20.19
N MET A 2 10.50 2.29 -19.01
CA MET A 2 11.58 2.69 -18.11
C MET A 2 12.96 2.60 -18.77
N MET A 3 13.30 1.46 -19.39
CA MET A 3 14.57 1.27 -20.10
C MET A 3 14.74 2.20 -21.30
N GLU A 4 13.66 2.53 -22.01
CA GLU A 4 13.67 3.54 -23.08
C GLU A 4 14.11 4.90 -22.55
N ILE A 5 13.55 5.33 -21.41
CA ILE A 5 13.90 6.61 -20.75
C ILE A 5 15.37 6.61 -20.31
N LEU A 6 15.82 5.53 -19.67
CA LEU A 6 17.20 5.41 -19.18
C LEU A 6 18.23 5.43 -20.33
N ASN A 7 17.88 4.94 -21.51
CA ASN A 7 18.73 4.93 -22.69
C ASN A 7 18.68 6.24 -23.52
N THR A 8 17.90 7.24 -23.10
CA THR A 8 17.73 8.51 -23.82
C THR A 8 18.70 9.59 -23.28
N GLU A 9 19.23 10.41 -24.18
CA GLU A 9 20.00 11.60 -23.82
C GLU A 9 19.09 12.65 -23.12
N PRO A 10 19.57 13.35 -22.08
CA PRO A 10 20.92 13.30 -21.50
C PRO A 10 21.09 12.28 -20.36
N VAL A 11 20.07 11.47 -20.04
CA VAL A 11 20.07 10.59 -18.87
C VAL A 11 21.13 9.50 -18.98
N ASN A 12 21.26 8.88 -20.15
CA ASN A 12 22.13 7.74 -20.37
C ASN A 12 23.61 8.02 -20.02
N LYS A 13 24.12 9.23 -20.24
CA LYS A 13 25.51 9.61 -19.93
C LYS A 13 25.85 9.63 -18.44
N TYR A 14 24.83 9.68 -17.57
CA TYR A 14 25.01 9.65 -16.11
C TYR A 14 24.91 8.23 -15.55
N ILE A 15 24.48 7.27 -16.35
CA ILE A 15 24.32 5.86 -15.94
C ILE A 15 25.66 5.16 -16.14
N LYS A 16 26.37 4.89 -15.04
CA LYS A 16 27.66 4.17 -15.08
C LYS A 16 27.47 2.66 -15.00
N GLN A 17 26.44 2.21 -14.30
CA GLN A 17 26.14 0.80 -14.06
C GLN A 17 24.67 0.62 -13.71
N HIS A 18 24.04 -0.42 -14.21
CA HIS A 18 22.72 -0.85 -13.75
C HIS A 18 22.84 -1.57 -12.41
N CYS A 19 21.95 -1.27 -11.48
CA CYS A 19 21.90 -1.93 -10.15
C CYS A 19 21.51 -3.41 -10.23
N GLN A 20 20.88 -3.81 -11.33
CA GLN A 20 20.49 -5.18 -11.62
C GLN A 20 21.17 -5.67 -12.90
N ARG A 21 21.09 -6.99 -13.18
CA ARG A 21 21.60 -7.53 -14.43
C ARG A 21 20.97 -6.83 -15.65
N PRO A 22 21.69 -6.73 -16.77
CA PRO A 22 21.08 -6.29 -18.03
C PRO A 22 19.89 -7.17 -18.40
N VAL A 23 18.82 -6.57 -18.92
CA VAL A 23 17.59 -7.25 -19.35
C VAL A 23 17.39 -6.97 -20.83
N ASP A 24 17.19 -8.01 -21.65
CA ASP A 24 16.76 -7.84 -23.03
C ASP A 24 15.29 -7.47 -23.04
N ILE A 25 15.01 -6.20 -23.34
CA ILE A 25 13.64 -5.65 -23.36
C ILE A 25 12.80 -6.14 -24.55
N ASN A 26 13.39 -6.88 -25.48
CA ASN A 26 12.71 -7.49 -26.63
C ASN A 26 12.43 -8.99 -26.41
N ASP A 27 12.88 -9.54 -25.28
CA ASP A 27 12.63 -10.93 -24.87
C ASP A 27 11.73 -10.96 -23.63
N ASP A 28 10.47 -11.31 -23.84
CA ASP A 28 9.48 -11.41 -22.76
C ASP A 28 9.90 -12.42 -21.67
N SER A 29 10.62 -13.48 -22.04
CA SER A 29 11.09 -14.48 -21.06
C SER A 29 12.18 -13.91 -20.17
N ASP A 30 13.05 -13.06 -20.69
CA ASP A 30 14.10 -12.40 -19.92
C ASP A 30 13.50 -11.29 -19.02
N ILE A 31 12.47 -10.58 -19.51
CA ILE A 31 11.70 -9.62 -18.69
C ILE A 31 11.00 -10.34 -17.53
N GLU A 32 10.31 -11.45 -17.80
CA GLU A 32 9.62 -12.23 -16.75
C GLU A 32 10.61 -12.73 -15.69
N LYS A 33 11.74 -13.25 -16.10
CA LYS A 33 12.81 -13.68 -15.19
C LYS A 33 13.32 -12.52 -14.33
N ALA A 34 13.58 -11.36 -14.94
CA ALA A 34 14.04 -10.18 -14.20
C ALA A 34 13.02 -9.70 -13.16
N ILE A 35 11.71 -9.73 -13.50
CA ILE A 35 10.64 -9.41 -12.56
C ILE A 35 10.63 -10.40 -11.40
N ARG A 36 10.69 -11.70 -11.65
CA ARG A 36 10.70 -12.74 -10.60
C ARG A 36 11.90 -12.63 -9.67
N GLU A 37 13.07 -12.27 -10.20
CA GLU A 37 14.31 -12.14 -9.42
C GLU A 37 14.45 -10.83 -8.68
N GLY A 38 13.85 -9.74 -9.20
CA GLY A 38 14.08 -8.38 -8.71
C GLY A 38 12.84 -7.68 -8.14
N ALA A 39 11.65 -8.30 -8.19
CA ALA A 39 10.45 -7.68 -7.64
C ALA A 39 10.51 -7.63 -6.10
N ASP A 40 10.20 -6.50 -5.54
CA ASP A 40 10.17 -6.28 -4.10
C ASP A 40 8.98 -5.38 -3.74
N THR A 41 8.67 -5.32 -2.46
CA THR A 41 7.64 -4.43 -1.92
C THR A 41 8.09 -2.97 -1.99
N VAL A 42 7.12 -2.07 -2.17
CA VAL A 42 7.34 -0.62 -2.02
C VAL A 42 6.99 -0.10 -0.62
N TYR A 43 6.89 -1.03 0.35
CA TYR A 43 6.68 -0.74 1.78
C TYR A 43 5.39 0.01 2.10
N HIS A 44 4.32 -0.28 1.35
CA HIS A 44 2.97 0.25 1.59
C HIS A 44 1.95 -0.88 1.83
N PRO A 45 2.13 -1.73 2.87
CA PRO A 45 1.21 -2.82 3.15
C PRO A 45 -0.13 -2.28 3.65
N VAL A 46 -1.22 -2.87 3.16
CA VAL A 46 -2.61 -2.56 3.56
C VAL A 46 -3.46 -3.83 3.59
N GLY A 47 -4.65 -3.76 4.17
CA GLY A 47 -5.72 -4.75 3.97
C GLY A 47 -5.69 -5.98 4.86
N THR A 48 -4.70 -6.17 5.73
CA THR A 48 -4.61 -7.35 6.62
C THR A 48 -5.70 -7.39 7.70
N CYS A 49 -6.33 -6.23 7.99
CA CYS A 49 -7.50 -6.10 8.87
C CYS A 49 -8.63 -5.38 8.13
N LYS A 50 -8.91 -5.75 6.87
CA LYS A 50 -9.81 -5.00 6.00
C LYS A 50 -11.15 -4.68 6.64
N MET A 51 -11.62 -3.48 6.39
CA MET A 51 -12.95 -3.01 6.78
C MET A 51 -14.00 -3.56 5.82
N GLY A 52 -15.13 -4.01 6.34
CA GLY A 52 -16.23 -4.48 5.53
C GLY A 52 -17.33 -5.14 6.34
N SER A 53 -18.33 -5.65 5.62
CA SER A 53 -19.47 -6.41 6.16
C SER A 53 -19.49 -7.87 5.68
N ASP A 54 -18.54 -8.26 4.84
CA ASP A 54 -18.39 -9.64 4.36
C ASP A 54 -17.69 -10.55 5.40
N SER A 55 -17.67 -11.86 5.15
CA SER A 55 -17.12 -12.86 6.07
C SER A 55 -15.60 -12.73 6.29
N GLU A 56 -14.89 -12.08 5.38
CA GLU A 56 -13.45 -11.86 5.42
C GLU A 56 -13.08 -10.53 6.07
N ALA A 57 -14.06 -9.67 6.37
CA ALA A 57 -13.81 -8.40 7.04
C ALA A 57 -13.42 -8.61 8.50
N VAL A 58 -12.38 -7.89 8.94
CA VAL A 58 -11.89 -7.94 10.32
C VAL A 58 -12.55 -6.86 11.17
N VAL A 59 -12.80 -5.67 10.59
CA VAL A 59 -13.44 -4.56 11.29
C VAL A 59 -14.68 -4.05 10.55
N ASP A 60 -15.61 -3.46 11.29
CA ASP A 60 -16.79 -2.80 10.75
C ASP A 60 -16.48 -1.36 10.27
N LYS A 61 -17.52 -0.64 9.77
CA LYS A 61 -17.40 0.76 9.32
C LYS A 61 -17.03 1.76 10.42
N ARG A 62 -17.08 1.36 11.69
CA ARG A 62 -16.59 2.15 12.84
C ARG A 62 -15.27 1.62 13.38
N LEU A 63 -14.57 0.80 12.59
CA LEU A 63 -13.25 0.22 12.89
C LEU A 63 -13.25 -0.72 14.11
N LYS A 64 -14.44 -1.18 14.57
CA LYS A 64 -14.56 -2.15 15.66
C LYS A 64 -14.34 -3.55 15.11
N VAL A 65 -13.52 -4.33 15.82
CA VAL A 65 -13.23 -5.72 15.43
C VAL A 65 -14.49 -6.58 15.57
N HIS A 66 -14.85 -7.31 14.50
CA HIS A 66 -15.98 -8.23 14.55
C HIS A 66 -15.76 -9.30 15.62
N LYS A 67 -16.82 -9.62 16.37
CA LYS A 67 -16.84 -10.65 17.43
C LYS A 67 -15.95 -10.38 18.65
N VAL A 68 -15.24 -9.24 18.71
CA VAL A 68 -14.43 -8.83 19.88
C VAL A 68 -14.93 -7.49 20.40
N LYS A 69 -15.36 -7.45 21.66
CA LYS A 69 -15.84 -6.21 22.29
C LYS A 69 -14.68 -5.32 22.74
N GLY A 70 -14.83 -4.00 22.56
CA GLY A 70 -13.89 -3.01 23.09
C GLY A 70 -12.56 -2.89 22.31
N LEU A 71 -12.45 -3.51 21.13
CA LEU A 71 -11.25 -3.46 20.31
C LEU A 71 -11.53 -2.79 18.96
N ARG A 72 -10.59 -1.96 18.52
CA ARG A 72 -10.53 -1.37 17.17
C ARG A 72 -9.16 -1.59 16.52
N VAL A 73 -9.14 -1.55 15.20
CA VAL A 73 -7.92 -1.42 14.41
C VAL A 73 -7.98 -0.08 13.68
N VAL A 74 -6.91 0.72 13.81
CA VAL A 74 -6.86 2.11 13.35
C VAL A 74 -5.53 2.38 12.64
N ASP A 75 -5.33 1.77 11.51
CA ASP A 75 -4.14 1.95 10.68
C ASP A 75 -4.42 1.56 9.22
N ALA A 76 -3.40 1.54 8.37
CA ALA A 76 -3.53 1.20 6.95
C ALA A 76 -4.07 -0.22 6.70
N SER A 77 -4.00 -1.13 7.67
CA SER A 77 -4.50 -2.50 7.51
C SER A 77 -6.01 -2.60 7.32
N ILE A 78 -6.76 -1.56 7.73
CA ILE A 78 -8.22 -1.52 7.54
C ILE A 78 -8.65 -1.23 6.09
N MET A 79 -7.76 -0.77 5.23
CA MET A 79 -8.10 -0.44 3.84
C MET A 79 -8.57 -1.70 3.10
N PRO A 80 -9.79 -1.70 2.50
CA PRO A 80 -10.30 -2.89 1.78
C PRO A 80 -9.51 -3.21 0.50
N THR A 81 -8.93 -2.18 -0.13
CA THR A 81 -8.14 -2.27 -1.35
C THR A 81 -6.95 -1.32 -1.27
N LEU A 82 -5.89 -1.64 -2.01
CA LEU A 82 -4.74 -0.74 -2.15
C LEU A 82 -5.17 0.53 -2.91
N ILE A 83 -4.83 1.68 -2.35
CA ILE A 83 -5.05 2.97 -3.01
C ILE A 83 -4.06 3.23 -4.15
N GLY A 84 -4.37 4.18 -5.04
CA GLY A 84 -3.54 4.52 -6.20
C GLY A 84 -2.33 5.40 -5.92
N GLY A 85 -1.90 5.56 -4.67
CA GLY A 85 -0.77 6.42 -4.28
C GLY A 85 -0.16 6.03 -2.94
N ASN A 86 0.70 6.89 -2.39
CA ASN A 86 1.33 6.68 -1.09
C ASN A 86 0.31 6.57 0.02
N THR A 87 0.53 5.62 0.94
CA THR A 87 -0.42 5.29 2.02
C THR A 87 -0.38 6.25 3.20
N ASN A 88 0.60 7.17 3.29
CA ASN A 88 0.78 8.04 4.45
C ASN A 88 -0.44 8.95 4.73
N ALA A 89 -0.88 9.73 3.73
CA ALA A 89 -2.00 10.65 3.90
C ALA A 89 -3.31 9.95 4.31
N PRO A 90 -3.76 8.87 3.62
CA PRO A 90 -4.93 8.14 4.06
C PRO A 90 -4.77 7.44 5.41
N THR A 91 -3.57 7.03 5.81
CA THR A 91 -3.34 6.46 7.14
C THR A 91 -3.53 7.52 8.24
N ILE A 92 -3.03 8.74 8.03
CA ILE A 92 -3.29 9.87 8.94
C ILE A 92 -4.80 10.16 9.00
N MET A 93 -5.48 10.21 7.86
CA MET A 93 -6.93 10.41 7.80
C MET A 93 -7.72 9.33 8.57
N ILE A 94 -7.29 8.06 8.47
CA ILE A 94 -7.87 6.95 9.25
C ILE A 94 -7.73 7.23 10.75
N GLY A 95 -6.56 7.67 11.20
CA GLY A 95 -6.31 8.03 12.61
C GLY A 95 -7.19 9.16 13.10
N GLU A 96 -7.28 10.27 12.36
CA GLU A 96 -8.12 11.41 12.65
C GLU A 96 -9.60 11.02 12.73
N LYS A 97 -10.09 10.31 11.70
CA LYS A 97 -11.49 9.86 11.67
C LYS A 97 -11.83 8.88 12.78
N ALA A 98 -10.92 8.00 13.13
CA ALA A 98 -11.11 7.06 14.24
C ALA A 98 -11.14 7.76 15.59
N SER A 99 -10.34 8.82 15.76
CA SER A 99 -10.38 9.67 16.97
C SER A 99 -11.77 10.24 17.19
N ASP A 100 -12.38 10.83 16.17
CA ASP A 100 -13.76 11.33 16.23
C ASP A 100 -14.75 10.22 16.62
N MET A 101 -14.64 9.04 15.98
CA MET A 101 -15.52 7.91 16.28
C MET A 101 -15.38 7.42 17.73
N ILE A 102 -14.16 7.46 18.28
CA ILE A 102 -13.91 7.08 19.68
C ILE A 102 -14.51 8.10 20.62
N LEU A 103 -14.28 9.37 20.38
CA LEU A 103 -14.87 10.46 21.20
C LEU A 103 -16.40 10.42 21.19
N GLU A 104 -17.03 10.20 20.04
CA GLU A 104 -18.48 10.01 19.92
C GLU A 104 -18.98 8.84 20.78
N ASP A 105 -18.30 7.70 20.73
CA ASP A 105 -18.71 6.49 21.47
C ASP A 105 -18.55 6.65 23.00
N TRP A 106 -17.66 7.54 23.44
CA TRP A 106 -17.41 7.79 24.88
C TRP A 106 -18.01 9.10 25.37
N GLY A 107 -18.80 9.82 24.57
CA GLY A 107 -19.47 11.07 24.96
C GLY A 107 -18.51 12.25 25.15
N GLY A 108 -17.35 12.21 24.53
CA GLY A 108 -16.38 13.30 24.54
C GLY A 108 -16.80 14.49 23.66
N PRO A 109 -16.30 15.69 23.94
CA PRO A 109 -16.51 16.86 23.07
C PRO A 109 -15.85 16.58 21.69
N ARG A 110 -16.48 17.11 20.64
CA ARG A 110 -15.92 17.14 19.29
C ARG A 110 -14.87 18.23 19.15
#